data_c3fe96c4ab952877ea0761116c5156ff
#
_entry.id   c3fe96c4ab952877ea0761116c5156ff
#
_cell.length_a   1.000
_cell.length_b   1.000
_cell.length_c   1.000
_cell.angle_alpha   90.00
_cell.angle_beta   90.00
_cell.angle_gamma   90.00
#
_symmetry.space_group_name_H-M   'P 1'
#
loop_
_entity.id
_entity.type
_entity.pdbx_description
1 polymer ?
#
loop_
_entity_poly.entity_id
_entity_poly.type
_entity_poly.pdbx_seq_one_letter_code
_entity_poly.pdbx_strand_id
1 'polypeptide(L)'
;DALPILSKKLFIKGTLLLTFAGLLSRLMGFFYRIFLSHTIGAHGLGIFQLILPLQILIMSICASGIQTAISRLTAAEKVSKNPSRHISDYFVVGTVFSVVFSLVFSWFLYSYADFWAVQILKESQTSGLIRILSLSIPLSTLHTCISSYYLGRKQAGFPAGVQLLEQLFRTGGCYILYLICASQGRNITPAIAVGGNLIGEIASSFISLFAVSMHFKVTHYSIRNIRRPLSVLRKLLHISVPLTMNKILLTLLG
;
A
#
# COMPACT_ATOMS: atom_id res chain seq x y z
N ASP A 1 22.21 -31.76 -4.48
CA ASP A 1 22.65 -30.64 -3.61
C ASP A 1 22.60 -29.25 -4.24
N ALA A 2 22.21 -29.09 -5.50
CA ALA A 2 22.11 -27.78 -6.17
C ALA A 2 20.85 -26.95 -5.77
N LEU A 3 19.78 -27.59 -5.35
CA LEU A 3 18.49 -26.96 -5.00
C LEU A 3 18.56 -25.96 -3.83
N PRO A 4 19.26 -26.26 -2.69
CA PRO A 4 19.37 -25.31 -1.59
C PRO A 4 20.23 -24.10 -1.93
N ILE A 5 21.26 -24.27 -2.76
CA ILE A 5 22.16 -23.18 -3.19
C ILE A 5 21.43 -22.21 -4.13
N LEU A 6 20.65 -22.73 -5.06
CA LEU A 6 19.83 -21.91 -5.97
C LEU A 6 18.76 -21.12 -5.23
N SER A 7 18.11 -21.74 -4.24
CA SER A 7 17.14 -21.07 -3.35
C SER A 7 17.79 -19.96 -2.52
N LYS A 8 19.01 -20.17 -2.01
CA LYS A 8 19.80 -19.19 -1.25
C LYS A 8 20.19 -17.99 -2.11
N LYS A 9 20.69 -18.22 -3.33
CA LYS A 9 21.04 -17.15 -4.29
C LYS A 9 19.81 -16.31 -4.66
N LEU A 10 18.67 -16.95 -4.93
CA LEU A 10 17.43 -16.25 -5.27
C LEU A 10 16.92 -15.39 -4.10
N PHE A 11 17.02 -15.91 -2.87
CA PHE A 11 16.65 -15.18 -1.66
C PHE A 11 17.55 -13.94 -1.46
N ILE A 12 18.87 -14.11 -1.54
CA ILE A 12 19.84 -13.00 -1.40
C ILE A 12 19.58 -11.93 -2.46
N LYS A 13 19.43 -12.34 -3.74
CA LYS A 13 19.13 -11.42 -4.84
C LYS A 13 17.82 -10.64 -4.59
N GLY A 14 16.78 -11.32 -4.13
CA GLY A 14 15.49 -10.68 -3.81
C GLY A 14 15.61 -9.68 -2.65
N THR A 15 16.33 -10.03 -1.59
CA THR A 15 16.56 -9.15 -0.44
C THR A 15 17.36 -7.91 -0.85
N LEU A 16 18.47 -8.10 -1.58
CA LEU A 16 19.28 -6.98 -2.08
C LEU A 16 18.47 -6.03 -2.98
N LEU A 17 17.65 -6.59 -3.87
CA LEU A 17 16.79 -5.79 -4.75
C LEU A 17 15.77 -4.95 -3.96
N LEU A 18 15.11 -5.53 -2.96
CA LEU A 18 14.18 -4.80 -2.08
C LEU A 18 14.88 -3.73 -1.25
N THR A 19 16.08 -4.04 -0.73
CA THR A 19 16.88 -3.08 0.04
C THR A 19 17.29 -1.91 -0.84
N PHE A 20 17.79 -2.18 -2.04
CA PHE A 20 18.19 -1.15 -3.00
C PHE A 20 17.00 -0.28 -3.44
N ALA A 21 15.86 -0.90 -3.79
CA ALA A 21 14.64 -0.17 -4.12
C ALA A 21 14.14 0.68 -2.95
N GLY A 22 14.18 0.15 -1.72
CA GLY A 22 13.83 0.89 -0.51
C GLY A 22 14.75 2.08 -0.25
N LEU A 23 16.06 1.93 -0.46
CA LEU A 23 17.02 3.02 -0.32
C LEU A 23 16.79 4.11 -1.37
N LEU A 24 16.60 3.71 -2.63
CA LEU A 24 16.32 4.63 -3.72
C LEU A 24 15.00 5.39 -3.50
N SER A 25 13.94 4.70 -3.03
CA SER A 25 12.66 5.34 -2.68
C SER A 25 12.83 6.36 -1.55
N ARG A 26 13.67 6.08 -0.55
CA ARG A 26 13.95 7.03 0.54
C ARG A 26 14.69 8.27 0.03
N LEU A 27 15.65 8.07 -0.87
CA LEU A 27 16.39 9.17 -1.49
C LEU A 27 15.46 10.05 -2.33
N MET A 28 14.60 9.45 -3.14
CA MET A 28 13.57 10.18 -3.89
C MET A 28 12.60 10.92 -2.96
N GLY A 29 12.19 10.28 -1.85
CA GLY A 29 11.34 10.91 -0.84
C GLY A 29 12.01 12.09 -0.14
N PHE A 30 13.33 12.05 0.04
CA PHE A 30 14.10 13.17 0.58
C PHE A 30 14.06 14.38 -0.38
N PHE A 31 14.36 14.20 -1.67
CA PHE A 31 14.26 15.27 -2.66
C PHE A 31 12.83 15.79 -2.83
N TYR A 32 11.84 14.91 -2.75
CA TYR A 32 10.43 15.29 -2.76
C TYR A 32 10.07 16.21 -1.59
N ARG A 33 10.58 15.95 -0.38
CA ARG A 33 10.37 16.83 0.79
C ARG A 33 11.03 18.19 0.62
N ILE A 34 12.23 18.25 0.03
CA ILE A 34 12.89 19.52 -0.28
C ILE A 34 12.03 20.32 -1.26
N PHE A 35 11.55 19.69 -2.32
CA PHE A 35 10.64 20.31 -3.29
C PHE A 35 9.38 20.87 -2.62
N LEU A 36 8.72 20.07 -1.76
CA LEU A 36 7.55 20.51 -1.01
C LEU A 36 7.85 21.69 -0.09
N SER A 37 8.97 21.64 0.64
CA SER A 37 9.36 22.74 1.55
C SER A 37 9.50 24.08 0.81
N HIS A 38 10.07 24.07 -0.39
CA HIS A 38 10.18 25.27 -1.22
C HIS A 38 8.84 25.71 -1.83
N THR A 39 7.93 24.76 -2.09
CA THR A 39 6.71 25.02 -2.84
C THR A 39 5.55 25.44 -1.96
N ILE A 40 5.32 24.73 -0.84
CA ILE A 40 4.20 24.97 0.10
C ILE A 40 4.65 25.63 1.39
N GLY A 41 5.95 25.84 1.56
CA GLY A 41 6.54 26.43 2.76
C GLY A 41 6.54 25.51 3.97
N ALA A 42 7.16 25.98 5.07
CA ALA A 42 7.29 25.20 6.31
C ALA A 42 5.94 24.90 6.95
N HIS A 43 5.01 25.86 6.98
CA HIS A 43 3.68 25.69 7.53
C HIS A 43 2.86 24.64 6.75
N GLY A 44 2.83 24.74 5.43
CA GLY A 44 2.13 23.78 4.58
C GLY A 44 2.71 22.36 4.69
N LEU A 45 4.04 22.25 4.79
CA LEU A 45 4.70 20.97 5.01
C LEU A 45 4.34 20.39 6.39
N GLY A 46 4.23 21.22 7.43
CA GLY A 46 3.75 20.82 8.75
C GLY A 46 2.35 20.24 8.72
N ILE A 47 1.40 20.93 8.06
CA ILE A 47 0.02 20.45 7.87
C ILE A 47 -0.01 19.11 7.12
N PHE A 48 0.79 18.98 6.05
CA PHE A 48 0.89 17.70 5.33
C PHE A 48 1.43 16.58 6.21
N GLN A 49 2.42 16.87 7.07
CA GLN A 49 3.00 15.85 7.96
C GLN A 49 2.05 15.42 9.08
N LEU A 50 1.11 16.27 9.51
CA LEU A 50 0.11 15.92 10.53
C LEU A 50 -0.82 14.79 10.08
N ILE A 51 -1.11 14.66 8.78
CA ILE A 51 -2.02 13.62 8.27
C ILE A 51 -1.33 12.28 8.03
N LEU A 52 0.00 12.22 7.92
CA LEU A 52 0.74 10.99 7.63
C LEU A 52 0.60 9.91 8.71
N PRO A 53 0.70 10.23 10.03
CA PRO A 53 0.45 9.23 11.08
C PRO A 53 -0.95 8.64 11.02
N LEU A 54 -1.96 9.46 10.70
CA LEU A 54 -3.34 9.01 10.52
C LEU A 54 -3.43 8.00 9.36
N GLN A 55 -2.79 8.28 8.22
CA GLN A 55 -2.72 7.35 7.10
C GLN A 55 -2.07 6.04 7.49
N ILE A 56 -0.91 6.09 8.16
CA ILE A 56 -0.17 4.91 8.60
C ILE A 56 -1.00 4.07 9.56
N LEU A 57 -1.71 4.70 10.51
CA LEU A 57 -2.57 4.01 11.47
C LEU A 57 -3.69 3.25 10.75
N ILE A 58 -4.42 3.92 9.86
CA ILE A 58 -5.54 3.30 9.14
C ILE A 58 -5.04 2.18 8.22
N MET A 59 -3.95 2.39 7.50
CA MET A 59 -3.32 1.33 6.69
C MET A 59 -2.86 0.15 7.55
N SER A 60 -2.38 0.39 8.76
CA SER A 60 -2.02 -0.67 9.70
C SER A 60 -3.22 -1.51 10.12
N ILE A 61 -4.38 -0.88 10.31
CA ILE A 61 -5.64 -1.55 10.63
C ILE A 61 -6.17 -2.34 9.42
N CYS A 62 -6.23 -1.70 8.25
CA CYS A 62 -6.92 -2.27 7.08
C CYS A 62 -6.13 -3.34 6.34
N ALA A 63 -4.81 -3.22 6.27
CA ALA A 63 -4.02 -4.01 5.35
C ALA A 63 -2.91 -4.84 6.01
N SER A 64 -2.24 -4.34 7.04
CA SER A 64 -0.93 -4.87 7.43
C SER A 64 -0.91 -6.32 7.90
N GLY A 65 -1.91 -6.75 8.65
CA GLY A 65 -2.01 -8.14 9.11
C GLY A 65 -2.33 -9.09 7.97
N ILE A 66 -3.30 -8.71 7.13
CA ILE A 66 -3.76 -9.57 6.03
C ILE A 66 -2.70 -9.69 4.94
N GLN A 67 -2.04 -8.59 4.56
CA GLN A 67 -0.94 -8.65 3.59
C GLN A 67 0.20 -9.57 4.07
N THR A 68 0.53 -9.54 5.37
CA THR A 68 1.54 -10.44 5.94
C THR A 68 1.05 -11.89 5.95
N ALA A 69 -0.23 -12.13 6.26
CA ALA A 69 -0.83 -13.45 6.20
C ALA A 69 -0.87 -14.00 4.77
N ILE A 70 -1.24 -13.20 3.77
CA ILE A 70 -1.18 -13.56 2.35
C ILE A 70 0.24 -14.00 1.97
N SER A 71 1.25 -13.19 2.28
CA SER A 71 2.65 -13.52 1.95
C SER A 71 3.11 -14.82 2.61
N ARG A 72 2.81 -15.02 3.91
CA ARG A 72 3.18 -16.24 4.66
C ARG A 72 2.49 -17.48 4.14
N LEU A 73 1.18 -17.43 3.92
CA LEU A 73 0.42 -18.58 3.43
C LEU A 73 0.80 -18.94 1.99
N THR A 74 1.03 -17.92 1.13
CA THR A 74 1.53 -18.12 -0.23
C THR A 74 2.90 -18.80 -0.23
N ALA A 75 3.81 -18.39 0.66
CA ALA A 75 5.14 -18.99 0.77
C ALA A 75 5.10 -20.42 1.32
N ALA A 76 4.27 -20.68 2.33
CA ALA A 76 4.11 -22.01 2.93
C ALA A 76 3.55 -23.04 1.95
N GLU A 77 2.50 -22.65 1.19
CA GLU A 77 1.86 -23.54 0.22
C GLU A 77 2.80 -23.88 -0.95
N LYS A 78 3.66 -22.94 -1.36
CA LYS A 78 4.64 -23.17 -2.44
C LYS A 78 5.70 -24.23 -2.10
N VAL A 79 5.93 -24.48 -0.81
CA VAL A 79 6.89 -25.47 -0.30
C VAL A 79 6.19 -26.81 0.02
N SER A 80 4.88 -26.85 0.04
CA SER A 80 4.10 -28.06 0.30
C SER A 80 4.34 -29.12 -0.78
N LYS A 81 4.40 -30.41 -0.38
CA LYS A 81 4.58 -31.57 -1.27
C LYS A 81 3.46 -31.70 -2.31
N ASN A 82 2.28 -31.14 -2.02
CA ASN A 82 1.16 -31.04 -2.96
C ASN A 82 0.78 -29.55 -3.06
N PRO A 83 1.40 -28.79 -3.98
CA PRO A 83 1.03 -27.40 -4.19
C PRO A 83 -0.42 -27.34 -4.66
N SER A 84 -1.32 -27.06 -3.72
CA SER A 84 -2.74 -27.00 -4.00
C SER A 84 -3.05 -25.74 -4.82
N ARG A 85 -4.14 -25.78 -5.61
CA ARG A 85 -4.71 -24.60 -6.29
C ARG A 85 -5.07 -23.45 -5.32
N HIS A 86 -4.93 -23.67 -4.00
CA HIS A 86 -5.36 -22.78 -2.93
C HIS A 86 -4.47 -21.54 -2.71
N ILE A 87 -3.28 -21.47 -3.31
CA ILE A 87 -2.38 -20.29 -3.16
C ILE A 87 -3.10 -19.00 -3.58
N SER A 88 -3.75 -19.04 -4.74
CA SER A 88 -4.47 -17.87 -5.27
C SER A 88 -5.77 -17.60 -4.49
N ASP A 89 -6.37 -18.60 -3.84
CA ASP A 89 -7.57 -18.44 -3.03
C ASP A 89 -7.29 -17.56 -1.80
N TYR A 90 -6.17 -17.79 -1.11
CA TYR A 90 -5.75 -16.94 0.02
C TYR A 90 -5.54 -15.50 -0.40
N PHE A 91 -4.93 -15.29 -1.57
CA PHE A 91 -4.72 -13.97 -2.11
C PHE A 91 -6.04 -13.29 -2.45
N VAL A 92 -6.92 -13.93 -3.22
CA VAL A 92 -8.18 -13.31 -3.66
C VAL A 92 -9.09 -13.00 -2.48
N VAL A 93 -9.32 -13.99 -1.59
CA VAL A 93 -10.20 -13.80 -0.42
C VAL A 93 -9.63 -12.71 0.51
N GLY A 94 -8.32 -12.75 0.79
CA GLY A 94 -7.67 -11.76 1.64
C GLY A 94 -7.71 -10.35 1.04
N THR A 95 -7.45 -10.22 -0.26
CA THR A 95 -7.50 -8.91 -0.95
C THR A 95 -8.91 -8.34 -0.98
N VAL A 96 -9.91 -9.15 -1.35
CA VAL A 96 -11.32 -8.71 -1.36
C VAL A 96 -11.75 -8.26 0.03
N PHE A 97 -11.46 -9.05 1.07
CA PHE A 97 -11.78 -8.66 2.44
C PHE A 97 -11.10 -7.36 2.85
N SER A 98 -9.78 -7.21 2.62
CA SER A 98 -9.05 -5.99 2.97
C SER A 98 -9.54 -4.77 2.21
N VAL A 99 -9.86 -4.90 0.92
CA VAL A 99 -10.37 -3.79 0.11
C VAL A 99 -11.77 -3.38 0.58
N VAL A 100 -12.68 -4.31 0.84
CA VAL A 100 -14.01 -4.00 1.39
C VAL A 100 -13.88 -3.31 2.76
N PHE A 101 -13.03 -3.85 3.63
CA PHE A 101 -12.78 -3.26 4.94
C PHE A 101 -12.17 -1.86 4.84
N SER A 102 -11.21 -1.65 3.94
CA SER A 102 -10.62 -0.33 3.68
C SER A 102 -11.60 0.67 3.06
N LEU A 103 -12.54 0.22 2.25
CA LEU A 103 -13.63 1.07 1.72
C LEU A 103 -14.54 1.59 2.84
N VAL A 104 -14.89 0.73 3.81
CA VAL A 104 -15.69 1.14 4.98
C VAL A 104 -14.95 2.19 5.81
N PHE A 105 -13.65 1.95 6.10
CA PHE A 105 -12.84 2.93 6.82
C PHE A 105 -12.61 4.22 6.03
N SER A 106 -12.40 4.12 4.72
CA SER A 106 -12.27 5.28 3.83
C SER A 106 -13.54 6.14 3.84
N TRP A 107 -14.72 5.51 3.73
CA TRP A 107 -15.99 6.18 3.83
C TRP A 107 -16.20 6.87 5.19
N PHE A 108 -15.86 6.17 6.28
CA PHE A 108 -15.92 6.74 7.63
C PHE A 108 -14.99 7.95 7.77
N LEU A 109 -13.72 7.82 7.32
CA LEU A 109 -12.74 8.90 7.38
C LEU A 109 -13.16 10.11 6.52
N TYR A 110 -13.72 9.85 5.33
CA TYR A 110 -14.25 10.89 4.45
C TYR A 110 -15.42 11.65 5.08
N SER A 111 -16.38 10.91 5.63
CA SER A 111 -17.62 11.50 6.20
C SER A 111 -17.36 12.28 7.48
N TYR A 112 -16.40 11.84 8.29
CA TYR A 112 -16.04 12.47 9.55
C TYR A 112 -14.72 13.25 9.48
N ALA A 113 -14.31 13.70 8.28
CA ALA A 113 -13.05 14.41 8.07
C ALA A 113 -12.91 15.67 8.94
N ASP A 114 -13.98 16.42 9.13
CA ASP A 114 -14.01 17.63 9.98
C ASP A 114 -13.79 17.28 11.46
N PHE A 115 -14.40 16.19 11.94
CA PHE A 115 -14.18 15.71 13.30
C PHE A 115 -12.71 15.32 13.52
N TRP A 116 -12.11 14.57 12.58
CA TRP A 116 -10.69 14.18 12.66
C TRP A 116 -9.77 15.39 12.63
N ALA A 117 -10.06 16.35 11.77
CA ALA A 117 -9.28 17.58 11.64
C ALA A 117 -9.31 18.42 12.93
N VAL A 118 -10.52 18.73 13.45
CA VAL A 118 -10.69 19.66 14.54
C VAL A 118 -10.45 19.02 15.91
N GLN A 119 -10.98 17.81 16.15
CA GLN A 119 -10.92 17.19 17.48
C GLN A 119 -9.63 16.42 17.73
N ILE A 120 -9.09 15.76 16.70
CA ILE A 120 -7.93 14.88 16.85
C ILE A 120 -6.64 15.58 16.45
N LEU A 121 -6.60 16.15 15.23
CA LEU A 121 -5.40 16.83 14.74
C LEU A 121 -5.30 18.29 15.21
N LYS A 122 -6.40 18.87 15.71
CA LYS A 122 -6.51 20.26 16.17
C LYS A 122 -6.10 21.29 15.11
N GLU A 123 -6.25 20.93 13.83
CA GLU A 123 -5.92 21.75 12.68
C GLU A 123 -7.01 21.63 11.61
N SER A 124 -7.89 22.64 11.54
CA SER A 124 -9.07 22.63 10.65
C SER A 124 -8.70 22.56 9.15
N GLN A 125 -7.53 23.08 8.77
CA GLN A 125 -7.05 23.07 7.38
C GLN A 125 -6.78 21.64 6.86
N THR A 126 -6.64 20.66 7.75
CA THR A 126 -6.44 19.25 7.38
C THR A 126 -7.69 18.54 6.87
N SER A 127 -8.89 19.06 7.10
CA SER A 127 -10.17 18.42 6.74
C SER A 127 -10.23 18.06 5.24
N GLY A 128 -9.96 19.03 4.36
CA GLY A 128 -9.93 18.79 2.91
C GLY A 128 -8.86 17.78 2.50
N LEU A 129 -7.72 17.80 3.16
CA LEU A 129 -6.62 16.86 2.92
C LEU A 129 -6.98 15.43 3.35
N ILE A 130 -7.67 15.28 4.49
CA ILE A 130 -8.18 13.99 4.97
C ILE A 130 -9.18 13.39 3.99
N ARG A 131 -10.05 14.19 3.38
CA ARG A 131 -10.99 13.72 2.35
C ARG A 131 -10.25 13.18 1.11
N ILE A 132 -9.23 13.87 0.62
CA ILE A 132 -8.41 13.37 -0.49
C ILE A 132 -7.65 12.11 -0.08
N LEU A 133 -7.07 12.10 1.12
CA LEU A 133 -6.33 10.98 1.67
C LEU A 133 -7.18 9.72 1.79
N SER A 134 -8.45 9.85 2.21
CA SER A 134 -9.35 8.72 2.38
C SER A 134 -9.54 7.92 1.09
N LEU A 135 -9.53 8.59 -0.08
CA LEU A 135 -9.64 7.94 -1.39
C LEU A 135 -8.39 7.09 -1.74
N SER A 136 -7.24 7.43 -1.19
CA SER A 136 -6.00 6.66 -1.43
C SER A 136 -5.97 5.33 -0.66
N ILE A 137 -6.69 5.19 0.45
CA ILE A 137 -6.63 4.03 1.35
C ILE A 137 -7.01 2.71 0.66
N PRO A 138 -8.15 2.59 -0.04
CA PRO A 138 -8.51 1.35 -0.73
C PRO A 138 -7.53 0.99 -1.86
N LEU A 139 -7.02 2.00 -2.57
CA LEU A 139 -6.04 1.81 -3.63
C LEU A 139 -4.71 1.28 -3.06
N SER A 140 -4.23 1.90 -2.01
CA SER A 140 -3.03 1.47 -1.28
C SER A 140 -3.17 0.04 -0.74
N THR A 141 -4.33 -0.28 -0.14
CA THR A 141 -4.65 -1.63 0.33
C THR A 141 -4.57 -2.66 -0.80
N LEU A 142 -5.11 -2.33 -1.97
CA LEU A 142 -5.15 -3.21 -3.12
C LEU A 142 -3.75 -3.55 -3.62
N HIS A 143 -2.94 -2.54 -3.97
CA HIS A 143 -1.61 -2.81 -4.53
C HIS A 143 -0.64 -3.43 -3.52
N THR A 144 -0.79 -3.14 -2.22
CA THR A 144 0.04 -3.76 -1.18
C THR A 144 -0.31 -5.23 -0.95
N CYS A 145 -1.58 -5.64 -1.04
CA CYS A 145 -2.00 -7.04 -1.01
C CYS A 145 -1.43 -7.80 -2.23
N ILE A 146 -1.48 -7.21 -3.42
CA ILE A 146 -0.90 -7.79 -4.63
C ILE A 146 0.62 -7.93 -4.49
N SER A 147 1.31 -6.90 -4.03
CA SER A 147 2.75 -6.92 -3.76
C SER A 147 3.14 -8.02 -2.77
N SER A 148 2.34 -8.22 -1.72
CA SER A 148 2.55 -9.27 -0.71
C SER A 148 2.36 -10.67 -1.29
N TYR A 149 1.44 -10.87 -2.23
CA TYR A 149 1.28 -12.14 -2.95
C TYR A 149 2.53 -12.47 -3.78
N TYR A 150 3.05 -11.51 -4.55
CA TYR A 150 4.28 -11.70 -5.33
C TYR A 150 5.49 -11.94 -4.43
N LEU A 151 5.57 -11.25 -3.27
CA LEU A 151 6.62 -11.49 -2.28
C LEU A 151 6.58 -12.92 -1.73
N GLY A 152 5.40 -13.42 -1.37
CA GLY A 152 5.20 -14.81 -0.94
C GLY A 152 5.61 -15.82 -2.02
N ARG A 153 5.50 -15.46 -3.29
CA ARG A 153 5.97 -16.25 -4.43
C ARG A 153 7.48 -16.18 -4.67
N LYS A 154 8.23 -15.48 -3.82
CA LYS A 154 9.68 -15.20 -3.99
C LYS A 154 9.97 -14.35 -5.23
N GLN A 155 9.04 -13.52 -5.66
CA GLN A 155 9.18 -12.60 -6.79
C GLN A 155 9.34 -11.16 -6.28
N ALA A 156 10.42 -10.91 -5.55
CA ALA A 156 10.71 -9.63 -4.90
C ALA A 156 10.89 -8.45 -5.89
N GLY A 157 11.17 -8.74 -7.15
CA GLY A 157 11.30 -7.72 -8.20
C GLY A 157 10.01 -6.94 -8.45
N PHE A 158 8.86 -7.59 -8.32
CA PHE A 158 7.57 -6.94 -8.52
C PHE A 158 7.29 -5.86 -7.46
N PRO A 159 7.25 -6.17 -6.14
CA PRO A 159 7.03 -5.13 -5.14
C PRO A 159 8.10 -4.03 -5.15
N ALA A 160 9.37 -4.37 -5.45
CA ALA A 160 10.42 -3.38 -5.61
C ALA A 160 10.13 -2.40 -6.76
N GLY A 161 9.71 -2.92 -7.92
CA GLY A 161 9.34 -2.10 -9.08
C GLY A 161 8.11 -1.22 -8.82
N VAL A 162 7.06 -1.78 -8.22
CA VAL A 162 5.83 -1.03 -7.87
C VAL A 162 6.17 0.11 -6.91
N GLN A 163 7.00 -0.13 -5.89
CA GLN A 163 7.41 0.90 -4.93
C GLN A 163 8.14 2.07 -5.60
N LEU A 164 9.04 1.80 -6.55
CA LEU A 164 9.75 2.85 -7.27
C LEU A 164 8.82 3.62 -8.21
N LEU A 165 7.95 2.93 -8.93
CA LEU A 165 6.97 3.56 -9.81
C LEU A 165 5.98 4.43 -9.03
N GLU A 166 5.47 3.94 -7.89
CA GLU A 166 4.64 4.72 -6.98
C GLU A 166 5.31 6.04 -6.60
N GLN A 167 6.59 5.98 -6.20
CA GLN A 167 7.33 7.18 -5.80
C GLN A 167 7.54 8.15 -6.98
N LEU A 168 7.80 7.62 -8.18
CA LEU A 168 7.92 8.43 -9.41
C LEU A 168 6.59 9.12 -9.74
N PHE A 169 5.49 8.38 -9.74
CA PHE A 169 4.17 8.96 -10.04
C PHE A 169 3.70 9.93 -8.96
N ARG A 170 4.01 9.67 -7.69
CA ARG A 170 3.74 10.59 -6.59
C ARG A 170 4.46 11.91 -6.78
N THR A 171 5.77 11.87 -7.03
CA THR A 171 6.59 13.07 -7.20
C THR A 171 6.22 13.79 -8.49
N GLY A 172 6.11 13.08 -9.61
CA GLY A 172 5.73 13.64 -10.91
C GLY A 172 4.30 14.22 -10.88
N GLY A 173 3.36 13.53 -10.28
CA GLY A 173 1.98 14.00 -10.12
C GLY A 173 1.88 15.25 -9.27
N CYS A 174 2.63 15.33 -8.18
CA CYS A 174 2.71 16.54 -7.36
C CYS A 174 3.31 17.72 -8.15
N TYR A 175 4.37 17.48 -8.94
CA TYR A 175 4.97 18.50 -9.78
C TYR A 175 4.01 19.00 -10.88
N ILE A 176 3.26 18.11 -11.52
CA ILE A 176 2.22 18.47 -12.50
C ILE A 176 1.12 19.31 -11.86
N LEU A 177 0.63 18.91 -10.67
CA LEU A 177 -0.37 19.68 -9.93
C LEU A 177 0.15 21.07 -9.56
N TYR A 178 1.42 21.17 -9.16
CA TYR A 178 2.08 22.44 -8.90
C TYR A 178 2.06 23.34 -10.16
N LEU A 179 2.46 22.81 -11.31
CA LEU A 179 2.48 23.58 -12.56
C LEU A 179 1.07 24.06 -12.96
N ILE A 180 0.05 23.21 -12.79
CA ILE A 180 -1.35 23.57 -13.07
C ILE A 180 -1.82 24.69 -12.13
N CYS A 181 -1.55 24.61 -10.84
CA CYS A 181 -1.91 25.66 -9.89
C CYS A 181 -1.18 26.98 -10.19
N ALA A 182 0.12 26.90 -10.47
CA ALA A 182 0.94 28.07 -10.81
C ALA A 182 0.48 28.76 -12.11
N SER A 183 0.15 27.98 -13.15
CA SER A 183 -0.34 28.53 -14.42
C SER A 183 -1.72 29.21 -14.31
N GLN A 184 -2.54 28.76 -13.36
CA GLN A 184 -3.87 29.34 -13.08
C GLN A 184 -3.86 30.47 -12.04
N GLY A 185 -2.67 30.85 -11.53
CA GLY A 185 -2.56 31.84 -10.46
C GLY A 185 -3.24 31.46 -9.15
N ARG A 186 -3.46 30.14 -8.93
CA ARG A 186 -4.09 29.64 -7.70
C ARG A 186 -3.06 29.52 -6.58
N ASN A 187 -3.52 29.77 -5.34
CA ASN A 187 -2.67 29.55 -4.17
C ASN A 187 -2.24 28.08 -4.08
N ILE A 188 -0.95 27.88 -3.91
CA ILE A 188 -0.36 26.56 -3.76
C ILE A 188 -0.59 26.11 -2.33
N THR A 189 -1.33 25.02 -2.13
CA THR A 189 -1.72 24.48 -0.82
C THR A 189 -1.15 23.08 -0.61
N PRO A 190 -1.12 22.55 0.61
CA PRO A 190 -0.70 21.16 0.88
C PRO A 190 -1.51 20.09 0.11
N ALA A 191 -2.65 20.47 -0.48
CA ALA A 191 -3.46 19.56 -1.30
C ALA A 191 -2.70 18.99 -2.52
N ILE A 192 -1.70 19.72 -3.07
CA ILE A 192 -0.88 19.20 -4.16
C ILE A 192 -0.05 17.98 -3.72
N ALA A 193 0.42 17.97 -2.47
CA ALA A 193 1.20 16.85 -1.93
C ALA A 193 0.32 15.61 -1.72
N VAL A 194 -0.89 15.80 -1.17
CA VAL A 194 -1.87 14.70 -0.98
C VAL A 194 -2.41 14.22 -2.32
N GLY A 195 -2.66 15.14 -3.26
CA GLY A 195 -3.05 14.81 -4.64
C GLY A 195 -1.97 14.02 -5.37
N GLY A 196 -0.70 14.39 -5.23
CA GLY A 196 0.43 13.63 -5.76
C GLY A 196 0.50 12.22 -5.15
N ASN A 197 0.26 12.08 -3.84
CA ASN A 197 0.15 10.77 -3.18
C ASN A 197 -0.97 9.93 -3.81
N LEU A 198 -2.16 10.49 -4.00
CA LEU A 198 -3.30 9.81 -4.63
C LEU A 198 -2.97 9.35 -6.06
N ILE A 199 -2.28 10.18 -6.86
CA ILE A 199 -1.84 9.83 -8.22
C ILE A 199 -0.87 8.63 -8.17
N GLY A 200 0.09 8.62 -7.24
CA GLY A 200 0.99 7.49 -7.03
C GLY A 200 0.25 6.19 -6.71
N GLU A 201 -0.74 6.25 -5.81
CA GLU A 201 -1.56 5.10 -5.41
C GLU A 201 -2.44 4.58 -6.57
N ILE A 202 -3.02 5.49 -7.38
CA ILE A 202 -3.79 5.13 -8.58
C ILE A 202 -2.88 4.36 -9.55
N ALA A 203 -1.72 4.93 -9.89
CA ALA A 203 -0.79 4.33 -10.85
C ALA A 203 -0.32 2.95 -10.38
N SER A 204 0.08 2.82 -9.10
CA SER A 204 0.52 1.56 -8.50
C SER A 204 -0.57 0.51 -8.49
N SER A 205 -1.81 0.91 -8.21
CA SER A 205 -2.97 0.00 -8.22
C SER A 205 -3.27 -0.50 -9.62
N PHE A 206 -3.24 0.37 -10.63
CA PHE A 206 -3.44 -0.03 -12.04
C PHE A 206 -2.36 -1.00 -12.52
N ILE A 207 -1.08 -0.70 -12.26
CA ILE A 207 0.04 -1.56 -12.63
C ILE A 207 -0.08 -2.91 -11.94
N SER A 208 -0.43 -2.93 -10.64
CA SER A 208 -0.57 -4.15 -9.86
C SER A 208 -1.75 -5.00 -10.33
N LEU A 209 -2.90 -4.39 -10.62
CA LEU A 209 -4.06 -5.09 -11.18
C LEU A 209 -3.77 -5.68 -12.55
N PHE A 210 -3.10 -4.91 -13.42
CA PHE A 210 -2.71 -5.39 -14.73
C PHE A 210 -1.80 -6.61 -14.62
N ALA A 211 -0.76 -6.55 -13.77
CA ALA A 211 0.17 -7.65 -13.56
C ALA A 211 -0.53 -8.92 -13.02
N VAL A 212 -1.42 -8.79 -12.04
CA VAL A 212 -2.19 -9.93 -11.50
C VAL A 212 -3.15 -10.48 -12.54
N SER A 213 -3.82 -9.62 -13.31
CA SER A 213 -4.73 -10.07 -14.39
C SER A 213 -3.98 -10.91 -15.42
N MET A 214 -2.81 -10.45 -15.87
CA MET A 214 -1.95 -11.21 -16.77
C MET A 214 -1.50 -12.53 -16.15
N HIS A 215 -1.11 -12.49 -14.87
CA HIS A 215 -0.71 -13.70 -14.15
C HIS A 215 -1.83 -14.73 -14.07
N PHE A 216 -3.07 -14.32 -13.78
CA PHE A 216 -4.22 -15.22 -13.71
C PHE A 216 -4.62 -15.79 -15.07
N LYS A 217 -4.47 -15.02 -16.16
CA LYS A 217 -4.66 -15.53 -17.52
C LYS A 217 -3.65 -16.63 -17.85
N VAL A 218 -2.38 -16.42 -17.55
CA VAL A 218 -1.30 -17.40 -17.82
C VAL A 218 -1.47 -18.67 -16.99
N THR A 219 -1.91 -18.55 -15.73
CA THR A 219 -2.10 -19.69 -14.83
C THR A 219 -3.47 -20.36 -14.97
N HIS A 220 -4.33 -19.88 -15.87
CA HIS A 220 -5.71 -20.35 -16.04
C HIS A 220 -6.49 -20.42 -14.72
N TYR A 221 -6.22 -19.47 -13.80
CA TYR A 221 -6.90 -19.41 -12.53
C TYR A 221 -8.27 -18.74 -12.68
N SER A 222 -9.32 -19.41 -12.19
CA SER A 222 -10.68 -18.87 -12.17
C SER A 222 -11.14 -18.60 -10.74
N ILE A 223 -11.54 -17.37 -10.46
CA ILE A 223 -12.09 -16.95 -9.15
C ILE A 223 -13.36 -17.74 -8.80
N ARG A 224 -14.12 -18.22 -9.79
CA ARG A 224 -15.33 -19.03 -9.60
C ARG A 224 -15.08 -20.37 -8.91
N ASN A 225 -13.85 -20.87 -8.91
CA ASN A 225 -13.50 -22.18 -8.39
C ASN A 225 -13.06 -22.14 -6.90
N ILE A 226 -13.21 -21.00 -6.21
CA ILE A 226 -12.86 -20.89 -4.80
C ILE A 226 -13.82 -21.77 -3.97
N ARG A 227 -13.28 -22.84 -3.40
CA ARG A 227 -14.04 -23.73 -2.50
C ARG A 227 -13.91 -23.19 -1.07
N ARG A 228 -15.06 -22.97 -0.39
CA ARG A 228 -15.16 -22.57 1.04
C ARG A 228 -14.43 -21.24 1.38
N PRO A 229 -14.84 -20.10 0.79
CA PRO A 229 -14.17 -18.80 1.02
C PRO A 229 -14.14 -18.40 2.51
N LEU A 230 -15.15 -18.77 3.31
CA LEU A 230 -15.20 -18.49 4.74
C LEU A 230 -14.14 -19.24 5.55
N SER A 231 -13.79 -20.47 5.18
CA SER A 231 -12.72 -21.22 5.87
C SER A 231 -11.35 -20.63 5.54
N VAL A 232 -11.15 -20.17 4.31
CA VAL A 232 -9.95 -19.45 3.86
C VAL A 232 -9.81 -18.13 4.62
N LEU A 233 -10.90 -17.37 4.73
CA LEU A 233 -10.94 -16.11 5.47
C LEU A 233 -10.65 -16.32 6.95
N ARG A 234 -11.27 -17.33 7.58
CA ARG A 234 -11.03 -17.65 9.02
C ARG A 234 -9.54 -17.94 9.27
N LYS A 235 -8.89 -18.71 8.38
CA LYS A 235 -7.46 -19.01 8.49
C LYS A 235 -6.60 -17.76 8.32
N LEU A 236 -6.94 -16.89 7.37
CA LEU A 236 -6.29 -15.59 7.17
C LEU A 236 -6.43 -14.70 8.42
N LEU A 237 -7.65 -14.55 8.95
CA LEU A 237 -7.92 -13.72 10.13
C LEU A 237 -7.21 -14.24 11.38
N HIS A 238 -7.15 -15.56 11.58
CA HIS A 238 -6.43 -16.15 12.71
C HIS A 238 -4.94 -15.78 12.72
N ILE A 239 -4.32 -15.63 11.55
CA ILE A 239 -2.93 -15.20 11.42
C ILE A 239 -2.81 -13.67 11.44
N SER A 240 -3.75 -12.95 10.80
CA SER A 240 -3.65 -11.51 10.62
C SER A 240 -3.98 -10.70 11.87
N VAL A 241 -4.94 -11.14 12.68
CA VAL A 241 -5.37 -10.39 13.88
C VAL A 241 -4.22 -10.14 14.87
N PRO A 242 -3.44 -11.16 15.32
CA PRO A 242 -2.31 -10.90 16.22
C PRO A 242 -1.25 -9.98 15.58
N LEU A 243 -1.01 -10.13 14.28
CA LEU A 243 -0.04 -9.31 13.55
C LEU A 243 -0.49 -7.84 13.43
N THR A 244 -1.78 -7.62 13.18
CA THR A 244 -2.38 -6.28 13.14
C THR A 244 -2.30 -5.62 14.50
N MET A 245 -2.69 -6.32 15.57
CA MET A 245 -2.61 -5.80 16.94
C MET A 245 -1.19 -5.39 17.33
N ASN A 246 -0.22 -6.25 17.05
CA ASN A 246 1.19 -5.93 17.31
C ASN A 246 1.65 -4.68 16.54
N LYS A 247 1.25 -4.55 15.26
CA LYS A 247 1.63 -3.39 14.45
C LYS A 247 0.94 -2.10 14.91
N ILE A 248 -0.33 -2.16 15.29
CA ILE A 248 -1.06 -1.01 15.86
C ILE A 248 -0.36 -0.54 17.14
N LEU A 249 -0.03 -1.47 18.06
CA LEU A 249 0.68 -1.13 19.28
C LEU A 249 2.02 -0.44 18.99
N LEU A 250 2.81 -0.98 18.06
CA LEU A 250 4.08 -0.36 17.65
C LEU A 250 3.89 1.03 17.02
N THR A 251 2.80 1.24 16.26
CA THR A 251 2.50 2.53 15.62
C THR A 251 2.02 3.58 16.64
N LEU A 252 1.39 3.15 17.74
CA LEU A 252 0.93 4.06 18.79
C LEU A 252 2.02 4.39 19.83
N LEU A 253 3.06 3.55 19.94
CA LEU A 253 4.16 3.72 20.91
C LEU A 253 5.38 4.44 20.31
N GLY A 254 5.49 4.55 18.99
CA GLY A 254 6.60 5.20 18.27
C GLY A 254 6.22 6.53 17.69
#